data_2c805eab1906c60488a3b78b844db2fb
#
_entry.id   2c805eab1906c60488a3b78b844db2fb
#
_cell.length_a   1.000
_cell.length_b   1.000
_cell.length_c   1.000
_cell.angle_alpha   90.00
_cell.angle_beta   90.00
_cell.angle_gamma   90.00
#
_symmetry.space_group_name_H-M   'P 1'
#
loop_
_entity.id
_entity.type
_entity.pdbx_description
1 polymer ?
#
loop_
_entity_poly.entity_id
_entity_poly.type
_entity_poly.pdbx_seq_one_letter_code
_entity_poly.pdbx_strand_id
1 'polypeptide(L)'
;MKEYVEGLEREFSAIERGFLHEQRRARSDYGSFDREQALRVAYLAYRSEVYQVRMYAAFLLGHLSQDPQVLAFLRDEVSEDSKWRVQEVLAKAVDESCAVKGYEEALPVIDEWLSDPRPNVRRAVTEGLRIWTNRPYFREHPGRAIARLSRLRSDTSEYVRKSVGNALRDISKKHPELVAAELETWNLETKEVSQVYRLASKVIERG
;
A
#
# COMPACT_ATOMS: atom_id res chain seq x y z
N MET A 1 22.13 16.65 -9.78
CA MET A 1 20.91 16.17 -9.12
C MET A 1 19.76 17.17 -9.19
N LYS A 2 19.98 18.45 -8.85
CA LYS A 2 18.93 19.48 -8.94
C LYS A 2 18.39 19.60 -10.37
N GLU A 3 19.27 19.79 -11.35
CA GLU A 3 18.93 19.87 -12.76
C GLU A 3 18.18 18.60 -13.27
N TYR A 4 18.52 17.43 -12.72
CA TYR A 4 17.82 16.19 -13.02
C TYR A 4 16.37 16.23 -12.55
N VAL A 5 16.13 16.68 -11.31
CA VAL A 5 14.77 16.81 -10.76
C VAL A 5 13.97 17.88 -11.51
N GLU A 6 14.58 18.99 -11.89
CA GLU A 6 13.95 20.00 -12.77
C GLU A 6 13.56 19.41 -14.14
N GLY A 7 14.35 18.45 -14.64
CA GLY A 7 14.01 17.66 -15.84
C GLY A 7 12.75 16.82 -15.62
N LEU A 8 12.65 16.13 -14.47
CA LEU A 8 11.46 15.36 -14.12
C LEU A 8 10.22 16.25 -13.94
N GLU A 9 10.38 17.44 -13.38
CA GLU A 9 9.27 18.40 -13.25
C GLU A 9 8.72 18.82 -14.60
N ARG A 10 9.58 19.11 -15.58
CA ARG A 10 9.17 19.43 -16.95
C ARG A 10 8.49 18.24 -17.63
N GLU A 11 9.02 17.03 -17.44
CA GLU A 11 8.50 15.79 -18.03
C GLU A 11 7.12 15.43 -17.45
N PHE A 12 6.98 15.49 -16.12
CA PHE A 12 5.79 14.94 -15.45
C PHE A 12 4.67 15.95 -15.22
N SER A 13 4.94 17.24 -15.23
CA SER A 13 3.91 18.27 -15.03
C SER A 13 2.76 18.20 -16.07
N ALA A 14 3.03 17.67 -17.25
CA ALA A 14 2.03 17.48 -18.31
C ALA A 14 1.19 16.20 -18.16
N ILE A 15 1.52 15.31 -17.18
CA ILE A 15 0.81 14.05 -16.98
C ILE A 15 -0.42 14.30 -16.10
N GLU A 16 -1.61 14.23 -16.70
CA GLU A 16 -2.85 14.47 -15.96
C GLU A 16 -3.38 13.23 -15.22
N ARG A 17 -3.13 12.03 -15.73
CA ARG A 17 -3.74 10.78 -15.22
C ARG A 17 -2.76 9.63 -15.17
N GLY A 18 -3.00 8.75 -14.17
CA GLY A 18 -2.22 7.53 -13.98
C GLY A 18 -0.94 7.77 -13.19
N PHE A 19 -0.08 6.77 -13.20
CA PHE A 19 1.23 6.76 -12.51
C PHE A 19 2.26 5.86 -13.22
N LEU A 20 1.92 5.34 -14.40
CA LEU A 20 2.78 4.37 -15.09
C LEU A 20 4.08 4.99 -15.61
N HIS A 21 4.07 6.26 -15.96
CA HIS A 21 5.27 6.96 -16.40
C HIS A 21 6.25 7.14 -15.25
N GLU A 22 5.76 7.63 -14.13
CA GLU A 22 6.55 7.84 -12.91
C GLU A 22 7.11 6.51 -12.38
N GLN A 23 6.28 5.45 -12.40
CA GLN A 23 6.71 4.11 -11.98
C GLN A 23 7.81 3.54 -12.89
N ARG A 24 7.65 3.63 -14.21
CA ARG A 24 8.64 3.14 -15.17
C ARG A 24 9.95 3.91 -15.05
N ARG A 25 9.87 5.24 -14.90
CA ARG A 25 11.03 6.07 -14.71
C ARG A 25 11.77 5.73 -13.41
N ALA A 26 11.06 5.61 -12.30
CA ALA A 26 11.64 5.21 -11.01
C ALA A 26 12.37 3.86 -11.10
N ARG A 27 11.76 2.88 -11.77
CA ARG A 27 12.37 1.56 -11.98
C ARG A 27 13.63 1.64 -12.86
N SER A 28 13.59 2.43 -13.93
CA SER A 28 14.74 2.65 -14.83
C SER A 28 15.90 3.30 -14.09
N ASP A 29 15.59 4.32 -13.30
CA ASP A 29 16.59 5.08 -12.53
C ASP A 29 17.20 4.24 -11.41
N TYR A 30 16.36 3.42 -10.73
CA TYR A 30 16.86 2.45 -9.74
C TYR A 30 17.85 1.45 -10.34
N GLY A 31 17.63 1.03 -11.59
CA GLY A 31 18.57 0.14 -12.31
C GLY A 31 19.82 0.83 -12.85
N SER A 32 19.83 2.15 -12.94
CA SER A 32 20.90 2.94 -13.56
C SER A 32 21.77 3.71 -12.57
N PHE A 33 21.19 4.12 -11.43
CA PHE A 33 21.90 4.86 -10.38
C PHE A 33 22.56 3.90 -9.41
N ASP A 34 23.67 4.35 -8.84
CA ASP A 34 24.13 3.76 -7.60
C ASP A 34 23.16 4.13 -6.44
N ARG A 35 23.29 3.41 -5.32
CA ARG A 35 22.38 3.58 -4.19
C ARG A 35 22.38 5.01 -3.63
N GLU A 36 23.54 5.65 -3.54
CA GLU A 36 23.65 7.01 -3.00
C GLU A 36 22.98 8.02 -3.93
N GLN A 37 23.21 7.89 -5.23
CA GLN A 37 22.57 8.72 -6.25
C GLN A 37 21.05 8.56 -6.21
N ALA A 38 20.55 7.31 -6.16
CA ALA A 38 19.13 7.03 -6.09
C ALA A 38 18.48 7.66 -4.85
N LEU A 39 19.09 7.53 -3.67
CA LEU A 39 18.61 8.17 -2.44
C LEU A 39 18.59 9.69 -2.55
N ARG A 40 19.66 10.31 -3.05
CA ARG A 40 19.73 11.78 -3.22
C ARG A 40 18.65 12.28 -4.18
N VAL A 41 18.45 11.60 -5.30
CA VAL A 41 17.39 11.96 -6.26
C VAL A 41 16.02 11.79 -5.63
N ALA A 42 15.74 10.67 -4.97
CA ALA A 42 14.44 10.39 -4.38
C ALA A 42 14.05 11.45 -3.33
N TYR A 43 14.94 11.75 -2.37
CA TYR A 43 14.66 12.77 -1.36
C TYR A 43 14.54 14.19 -1.94
N LEU A 44 15.32 14.52 -2.97
CA LEU A 44 15.21 15.81 -3.63
C LEU A 44 13.91 15.92 -4.43
N ALA A 45 13.56 14.88 -5.18
CA ALA A 45 12.32 14.80 -5.95
C ALA A 45 11.06 14.84 -5.05
N TYR A 46 11.12 14.26 -3.85
CA TYR A 46 10.00 14.32 -2.90
C TYR A 46 9.71 15.74 -2.40
N ARG A 47 10.65 16.66 -2.51
CA ARG A 47 10.46 18.09 -2.15
C ARG A 47 9.83 18.93 -3.27
N SER A 48 9.56 18.34 -4.43
CA SER A 48 8.97 19.06 -5.56
C SER A 48 7.52 19.48 -5.28
N GLU A 49 7.14 20.66 -5.76
CA GLU A 49 5.74 21.11 -5.77
C GLU A 49 4.90 20.30 -6.77
N VAL A 50 5.53 19.68 -7.77
CA VAL A 50 4.86 18.83 -8.76
C VAL A 50 4.59 17.45 -8.14
N TYR A 51 3.33 17.15 -7.83
CA TYR A 51 2.97 15.92 -7.13
C TYR A 51 3.34 14.64 -7.92
N GLN A 52 3.38 14.69 -9.23
CA GLN A 52 3.83 13.58 -10.07
C GLN A 52 5.31 13.25 -9.81
N VAL A 53 6.13 14.27 -9.56
CA VAL A 53 7.54 14.08 -9.18
C VAL A 53 7.64 13.46 -7.78
N ARG A 54 6.74 13.84 -6.85
CA ARG A 54 6.66 13.16 -5.55
C ARG A 54 6.16 11.71 -5.67
N MET A 55 5.27 11.41 -6.63
CA MET A 55 4.89 10.03 -6.94
C MET A 55 6.09 9.22 -7.45
N TYR A 56 6.87 9.76 -8.37
CA TYR A 56 8.13 9.15 -8.81
C TYR A 56 9.07 8.89 -7.64
N ALA A 57 9.25 9.88 -6.76
CA ALA A 57 10.09 9.75 -5.58
C ALA A 57 9.62 8.60 -4.67
N ALA A 58 8.31 8.49 -4.42
CA ALA A 58 7.73 7.43 -3.61
C ALA A 58 7.95 6.02 -4.24
N PHE A 59 7.86 5.89 -5.57
CA PHE A 59 8.22 4.64 -6.25
C PHE A 59 9.72 4.31 -6.09
N LEU A 60 10.60 5.29 -6.29
CA LEU A 60 12.05 5.09 -6.15
C LEU A 60 12.42 4.71 -4.71
N LEU A 61 11.82 5.36 -3.72
CA LEU A 61 11.97 5.02 -2.30
C LEU A 61 11.45 3.61 -2.00
N GLY A 62 10.37 3.16 -2.66
CA GLY A 62 9.87 1.80 -2.54
C GLY A 62 10.94 0.75 -2.87
N HIS A 63 11.69 0.93 -3.96
CA HIS A 63 12.82 0.06 -4.33
C HIS A 63 13.98 0.13 -3.33
N LEU A 64 14.14 1.24 -2.61
CA LEU A 64 15.22 1.47 -1.63
C LEU A 64 14.81 1.13 -0.18
N SER A 65 13.59 0.67 0.03
CA SER A 65 12.94 0.50 1.35
C SER A 65 13.50 -0.61 2.24
N GLN A 66 14.53 -1.34 1.77
CA GLN A 66 15.32 -2.22 2.64
C GLN A 66 16.19 -1.43 3.64
N ASP A 67 16.40 -0.14 3.38
CA ASP A 67 16.95 0.80 4.34
C ASP A 67 15.87 1.19 5.36
N PRO A 68 16.09 0.97 6.69
CA PRO A 68 15.12 1.33 7.71
C PRO A 68 14.77 2.83 7.73
N GLN A 69 15.69 3.71 7.35
CA GLN A 69 15.45 5.16 7.29
C GLN A 69 14.52 5.51 6.13
N VAL A 70 14.66 4.84 4.98
CA VAL A 70 13.76 4.99 3.85
C VAL A 70 12.36 4.49 4.19
N LEU A 71 12.29 3.33 4.85
CA LEU A 71 11.01 2.76 5.28
C LEU A 71 10.29 3.68 6.28
N ALA A 72 11.04 4.25 7.23
CA ALA A 72 10.51 5.24 8.18
C ALA A 72 10.02 6.50 7.45
N PHE A 73 10.76 7.01 6.47
CA PHE A 73 10.35 8.17 5.68
C PHE A 73 9.06 7.90 4.88
N LEU A 74 8.92 6.73 4.27
CA LEU A 74 7.69 6.32 3.60
C LEU A 74 6.50 6.30 4.56
N ARG A 75 6.70 5.79 5.77
CA ARG A 75 5.68 5.72 6.81
C ARG A 75 5.32 7.09 7.37
N ASP A 76 6.32 7.94 7.66
CA ASP A 76 6.13 9.13 8.47
C ASP A 76 5.85 10.39 7.62
N GLU A 77 6.44 10.48 6.42
CA GLU A 77 6.32 11.65 5.54
C GLU A 77 5.38 11.38 4.35
N VAL A 78 5.62 10.27 3.61
CA VAL A 78 4.85 10.01 2.39
C VAL A 78 3.40 9.66 2.69
N SER A 79 3.12 9.04 3.83
CA SER A 79 1.73 8.76 4.26
C SER A 79 0.91 10.01 4.53
N GLU A 80 1.56 11.12 4.86
CA GLU A 80 0.94 12.40 5.18
C GLU A 80 0.99 13.40 4.00
N ASP A 81 1.40 12.96 2.81
CA ASP A 81 1.38 13.83 1.62
C ASP A 81 -0.03 14.38 1.36
N SER A 82 -0.09 15.67 1.08
CA SER A 82 -1.35 16.38 0.83
C SER A 82 -2.12 15.89 -0.41
N LYS A 83 -1.44 15.18 -1.32
CA LYS A 83 -2.03 14.64 -2.55
C LYS A 83 -2.33 13.15 -2.39
N TRP A 84 -3.61 12.80 -2.42
CA TRP A 84 -4.09 11.42 -2.31
C TRP A 84 -3.43 10.45 -3.31
N ARG A 85 -3.02 10.94 -4.50
CA ARG A 85 -2.32 10.13 -5.51
C ARG A 85 -0.93 9.69 -5.04
N VAL A 86 -0.23 10.52 -4.29
CA VAL A 86 1.06 10.14 -3.69
C VAL A 86 0.83 9.08 -2.61
N GLN A 87 -0.23 9.20 -1.82
CA GLN A 87 -0.63 8.17 -0.86
C GLN A 87 -1.03 6.84 -1.53
N GLU A 88 -1.62 6.87 -2.74
CA GLU A 88 -1.84 5.64 -3.53
C GLU A 88 -0.54 4.98 -3.97
N VAL A 89 0.45 5.77 -4.35
CA VAL A 89 1.78 5.26 -4.71
C VAL A 89 2.48 4.67 -3.48
N LEU A 90 2.27 5.22 -2.29
CA LEU A 90 2.76 4.60 -1.05
C LEU A 90 2.31 3.14 -0.91
N ALA A 91 1.07 2.83 -1.25
CA ALA A 91 0.59 1.43 -1.24
C ALA A 91 1.40 0.53 -2.19
N LYS A 92 1.82 1.03 -3.35
CA LYS A 92 2.70 0.30 -4.27
C LYS A 92 4.11 0.14 -3.71
N ALA A 93 4.64 1.17 -3.06
CA ALA A 93 5.95 1.12 -2.41
C ALA A 93 5.99 0.09 -1.27
N VAL A 94 4.90 -0.04 -0.51
CA VAL A 94 4.76 -1.08 0.54
C VAL A 94 4.78 -2.48 -0.06
N ASP A 95 4.04 -2.73 -1.14
CA ASP A 95 4.03 -4.04 -1.81
C ASP A 95 5.43 -4.40 -2.35
N GLU A 96 6.11 -3.44 -2.98
CA GLU A 96 7.47 -3.60 -3.47
C GLU A 96 8.45 -3.92 -2.32
N SER A 97 8.35 -3.20 -1.21
CA SER A 97 9.15 -3.45 -0.01
C SER A 97 8.96 -4.87 0.52
N CYS A 98 7.70 -5.32 0.60
CA CYS A 98 7.38 -6.68 1.04
C CYS A 98 7.86 -7.73 0.04
N ALA A 99 7.78 -7.45 -1.27
CA ALA A 99 8.24 -8.37 -2.31
C ALA A 99 9.75 -8.56 -2.29
N VAL A 100 10.51 -7.47 -2.13
CA VAL A 100 11.99 -7.52 -2.07
C VAL A 100 12.48 -8.21 -0.81
N LYS A 101 11.84 -7.96 0.34
CA LYS A 101 12.19 -8.59 1.61
C LYS A 101 11.77 -10.06 1.69
N GLY A 102 10.71 -10.43 0.98
CA GLY A 102 9.95 -11.64 1.19
C GLY A 102 8.74 -11.39 2.09
N TYR A 103 7.53 -11.81 1.63
CA TYR A 103 6.28 -11.50 2.36
C TYR A 103 6.21 -12.09 3.76
N GLU A 104 6.82 -13.25 3.99
CA GLU A 104 6.90 -13.86 5.32
C GLU A 104 7.80 -13.04 6.25
N GLU A 105 8.98 -12.66 5.77
CA GLU A 105 9.93 -11.85 6.53
C GLU A 105 9.44 -10.41 6.76
N ALA A 106 8.51 -9.93 5.91
CA ALA A 106 7.90 -8.61 6.04
C ALA A 106 6.74 -8.58 7.06
N LEU A 107 6.28 -9.72 7.59
CA LEU A 107 5.13 -9.77 8.52
C LEU A 107 5.26 -8.82 9.72
N PRO A 108 6.41 -8.66 10.39
CA PRO A 108 6.54 -7.70 11.48
C PRO A 108 6.27 -6.26 11.06
N VAL A 109 6.75 -5.85 9.90
CA VAL A 109 6.51 -4.50 9.34
C VAL A 109 5.05 -4.35 8.93
N ILE A 110 4.46 -5.37 8.31
CA ILE A 110 3.04 -5.39 7.95
C ILE A 110 2.18 -5.20 9.23
N ASP A 111 2.46 -5.95 10.30
CA ASP A 111 1.70 -5.87 11.56
C ASP A 111 1.91 -4.52 12.27
N GLU A 112 3.13 -3.97 12.26
CA GLU A 112 3.44 -2.64 12.77
C GLU A 112 2.61 -1.56 12.03
N TRP A 113 2.64 -1.55 10.71
CA TRP A 113 1.93 -0.56 9.91
C TRP A 113 0.41 -0.70 9.98
N LEU A 114 -0.13 -1.91 10.10
CA LEU A 114 -1.56 -2.13 10.35
C LEU A 114 -2.01 -1.64 11.73
N SER A 115 -1.09 -1.45 12.66
CA SER A 115 -1.34 -0.94 14.01
C SER A 115 -0.99 0.55 14.17
N ASP A 116 -0.50 1.22 13.12
CA ASP A 116 -0.12 2.64 13.16
C ASP A 116 -1.34 3.52 13.46
N PRO A 117 -1.21 4.58 14.29
CA PRO A 117 -2.32 5.48 14.60
C PRO A 117 -2.85 6.22 13.36
N ARG A 118 -2.02 6.44 12.35
CA ARG A 118 -2.39 7.15 11.11
C ARG A 118 -3.14 6.22 10.14
N PRO A 119 -4.35 6.59 9.73
CA PRO A 119 -5.16 5.74 8.84
C PRO A 119 -4.53 5.53 7.46
N ASN A 120 -3.76 6.49 6.95
CA ASN A 120 -3.10 6.38 5.66
C ASN A 120 -2.02 5.29 5.66
N VAL A 121 -1.29 5.10 6.78
CA VAL A 121 -0.31 4.03 6.95
C VAL A 121 -0.99 2.67 6.94
N ARG A 122 -2.08 2.50 7.73
CA ARG A 122 -2.85 1.25 7.74
C ARG A 122 -3.45 0.94 6.35
N ARG A 123 -3.96 1.98 5.67
CA ARG A 123 -4.51 1.87 4.32
C ARG A 123 -3.44 1.51 3.29
N ALA A 124 -2.22 2.03 3.40
CA ALA A 124 -1.12 1.69 2.50
C ALA A 124 -0.84 0.18 2.48
N VAL A 125 -0.92 -0.49 3.62
CA VAL A 125 -0.78 -1.95 3.70
C VAL A 125 -1.99 -2.66 3.11
N THR A 126 -3.21 -2.28 3.52
CA THR A 126 -4.43 -2.98 3.08
C THR A 126 -4.64 -2.87 1.57
N GLU A 127 -4.34 -1.73 0.94
CA GLU A 127 -4.41 -1.53 -0.51
C GLU A 127 -3.17 -2.06 -1.24
N GLY A 128 -1.98 -1.91 -0.68
CA GLY A 128 -0.73 -2.36 -1.30
C GLY A 128 -0.70 -3.86 -1.52
N LEU A 129 -1.08 -4.62 -0.52
CA LEU A 129 -1.14 -6.07 -0.60
C LEU A 129 -2.39 -6.62 -1.32
N ARG A 130 -3.31 -5.78 -1.73
CA ARG A 130 -4.50 -6.19 -2.46
C ARG A 130 -4.11 -6.68 -3.88
N ILE A 131 -4.50 -7.83 -4.40
CA ILE A 131 -5.24 -8.93 -3.78
C ILE A 131 -4.25 -9.77 -2.98
N TRP A 132 -4.41 -9.86 -1.67
CA TRP A 132 -3.47 -10.49 -0.74
C TRP A 132 -3.08 -11.91 -1.16
N THR A 133 -4.04 -12.74 -1.53
CA THR A 133 -3.82 -14.12 -1.96
C THR A 133 -3.16 -14.27 -3.35
N ASN A 134 -2.80 -13.18 -4.01
CA ASN A 134 -1.92 -13.21 -5.17
C ASN A 134 -0.43 -13.11 -4.76
N ARG A 135 -0.11 -12.75 -3.51
CA ARG A 135 1.25 -12.74 -2.98
C ARG A 135 1.63 -14.15 -2.54
N PRO A 136 2.86 -14.63 -2.82
CA PRO A 136 3.25 -16.02 -2.61
C PRO A 136 2.88 -16.55 -1.23
N TYR A 137 3.33 -15.89 -0.17
CA TYR A 137 3.06 -16.31 1.21
C TYR A 137 1.57 -16.37 1.55
N PHE A 138 0.80 -15.34 1.20
CA PHE A 138 -0.63 -15.28 1.54
C PHE A 138 -1.49 -16.19 0.65
N ARG A 139 -1.00 -16.60 -0.51
CA ARG A 139 -1.63 -17.63 -1.34
C ARG A 139 -1.60 -18.98 -0.65
N GLU A 140 -0.48 -19.32 -0.02
CA GLU A 140 -0.32 -20.56 0.74
C GLU A 140 -0.96 -20.48 2.13
N HIS A 141 -1.04 -19.28 2.69
CA HIS A 141 -1.56 -19.02 4.02
C HIS A 141 -2.69 -17.97 4.03
N PRO A 142 -3.83 -18.19 3.33
CA PRO A 142 -4.91 -17.20 3.20
C PRO A 142 -5.49 -16.76 4.55
N GLY A 143 -5.56 -17.68 5.52
CA GLY A 143 -6.01 -17.35 6.88
C GLY A 143 -5.15 -16.29 7.57
N ARG A 144 -3.86 -16.18 7.23
CA ARG A 144 -2.98 -15.13 7.78
C ARG A 144 -3.33 -13.74 7.25
N ALA A 145 -3.79 -13.65 6.01
CA ALA A 145 -4.31 -12.39 5.45
C ALA A 145 -5.65 -12.03 6.10
N ILE A 146 -6.60 -12.99 6.17
CA ILE A 146 -7.92 -12.80 6.75
C ILE A 146 -7.80 -12.30 8.19
N ALA A 147 -7.00 -12.97 9.04
CA ALA A 147 -6.82 -12.59 10.43
C ALA A 147 -6.28 -11.16 10.61
N ARG A 148 -5.38 -10.68 9.75
CA ARG A 148 -4.86 -9.30 9.77
C ARG A 148 -5.91 -8.29 9.38
N LEU A 149 -6.62 -8.54 8.30
CA LEU A 149 -7.70 -7.68 7.82
C LEU A 149 -8.83 -7.58 8.83
N SER A 150 -9.21 -8.68 9.47
CA SER A 150 -10.29 -8.74 10.45
C SER A 150 -10.05 -7.90 11.70
N ARG A 151 -8.80 -7.69 12.09
CA ARG A 151 -8.46 -6.77 13.20
C ARG A 151 -8.90 -5.32 12.93
N LEU A 152 -8.99 -4.95 11.66
CA LEU A 152 -9.38 -3.60 11.23
C LEU A 152 -10.86 -3.46 10.86
N ARG A 153 -11.70 -4.45 11.17
CA ARG A 153 -13.14 -4.44 10.84
C ARG A 153 -13.91 -3.28 11.46
N SER A 154 -13.44 -2.79 12.62
CA SER A 154 -14.01 -1.64 13.35
C SER A 154 -13.14 -0.39 13.28
N ASP A 155 -12.22 -0.28 12.31
CA ASP A 155 -11.33 0.86 12.17
C ASP A 155 -12.11 2.18 12.16
N THR A 156 -11.58 3.21 12.81
CA THR A 156 -12.21 4.53 12.86
C THR A 156 -12.29 5.19 11.48
N SER A 157 -11.32 4.90 10.59
CA SER A 157 -11.29 5.43 9.23
C SER A 157 -12.20 4.64 8.30
N GLU A 158 -13.17 5.31 7.70
CA GLU A 158 -14.02 4.71 6.67
C GLU A 158 -13.22 4.21 5.45
N TYR A 159 -12.14 4.89 5.08
CA TYR A 159 -11.27 4.48 3.97
C TYR A 159 -10.55 3.17 4.27
N VAL A 160 -10.07 2.98 5.49
CA VAL A 160 -9.48 1.71 5.93
C VAL A 160 -10.54 0.62 5.91
N ARG A 161 -11.72 0.84 6.49
CA ARG A 161 -12.82 -0.13 6.49
C ARG A 161 -13.23 -0.56 5.08
N LYS A 162 -13.35 0.39 4.14
CA LYS A 162 -13.63 0.08 2.72
C LYS A 162 -12.53 -0.79 2.10
N SER A 163 -11.27 -0.47 2.38
CA SER A 163 -10.14 -1.26 1.91
C SER A 163 -10.17 -2.69 2.45
N VAL A 164 -10.39 -2.84 3.75
CA VAL A 164 -10.51 -4.15 4.43
C VAL A 164 -11.64 -4.99 3.84
N GLY A 165 -12.85 -4.41 3.74
CA GLY A 165 -14.00 -5.13 3.20
C GLY A 165 -13.80 -5.57 1.74
N ASN A 166 -13.19 -4.70 0.92
CA ASN A 166 -12.84 -5.05 -0.46
C ASN A 166 -11.75 -6.12 -0.53
N ALA A 167 -10.74 -6.09 0.35
CA ALA A 167 -9.69 -7.09 0.40
C ALA A 167 -10.26 -8.47 0.79
N LEU A 168 -11.10 -8.54 1.81
CA LEU A 168 -11.79 -9.78 2.21
C LEU A 168 -12.69 -10.31 1.09
N ARG A 169 -13.45 -9.43 0.41
CA ARG A 169 -14.25 -9.82 -0.77
C ARG A 169 -13.37 -10.39 -1.88
N ASP A 170 -12.19 -9.83 -2.12
CA ASP A 170 -11.31 -10.35 -3.17
C ASP A 170 -10.69 -11.70 -2.77
N ILE A 171 -10.44 -11.93 -1.48
CA ILE A 171 -10.03 -13.23 -0.94
C ILE A 171 -11.18 -14.25 -1.05
N SER A 172 -12.42 -13.86 -0.77
CA SER A 172 -13.57 -14.77 -0.80
C SER A 172 -13.86 -15.33 -2.19
N LYS A 173 -13.40 -14.71 -3.25
CA LYS A 173 -13.52 -15.28 -4.62
C LYS A 173 -12.77 -16.60 -4.80
N LYS A 174 -11.73 -16.84 -4.00
CA LYS A 174 -10.90 -18.07 -4.06
C LYS A 174 -11.04 -18.93 -2.81
N HIS A 175 -11.42 -18.32 -1.69
CA HIS A 175 -11.48 -18.97 -0.37
C HIS A 175 -12.79 -18.56 0.34
N PRO A 176 -13.98 -18.83 -0.25
CA PRO A 176 -15.24 -18.37 0.30
C PRO A 176 -15.50 -18.94 1.70
N GLU A 177 -15.16 -20.21 1.94
CA GLU A 177 -15.40 -20.89 3.21
C GLU A 177 -14.60 -20.27 4.35
N LEU A 178 -13.33 -19.87 4.07
CA LEU A 178 -12.46 -19.27 5.09
C LEU A 178 -12.97 -17.88 5.48
N VAL A 179 -13.43 -17.10 4.49
CA VAL A 179 -13.97 -15.76 4.77
C VAL A 179 -15.34 -15.87 5.44
N ALA A 180 -16.21 -16.80 5.02
CA ALA A 180 -17.50 -17.04 5.68
C ALA A 180 -17.32 -17.41 7.15
N ALA A 181 -16.45 -18.38 7.46
CA ALA A 181 -16.16 -18.78 8.83
C ALA A 181 -15.65 -17.63 9.70
N GLU A 182 -14.81 -16.74 9.15
CA GLU A 182 -14.37 -15.54 9.86
C GLU A 182 -15.54 -14.58 10.10
N LEU A 183 -16.37 -14.31 9.09
CA LEU A 183 -17.49 -13.38 9.18
C LEU A 183 -18.56 -13.85 10.19
N GLU A 184 -18.77 -15.16 10.35
CA GLU A 184 -19.69 -15.75 11.34
C GLU A 184 -19.29 -15.42 12.79
N THR A 185 -18.01 -15.12 13.03
CA THR A 185 -17.52 -14.75 14.38
C THR A 185 -17.79 -13.28 14.74
N TRP A 186 -18.26 -12.46 13.76
CA TRP A 186 -18.36 -11.03 13.98
C TRP A 186 -19.66 -10.61 14.63
N ASN A 187 -19.55 -9.76 15.66
CA ASN A 187 -20.70 -9.02 16.18
C ASN A 187 -21.00 -7.83 15.27
N LEU A 188 -22.22 -7.76 14.72
CA LEU A 188 -22.65 -6.76 13.75
C LEU A 188 -23.40 -5.56 14.37
N GLU A 189 -23.33 -5.37 15.68
CA GLU A 189 -24.05 -4.29 16.36
C GLU A 189 -23.57 -2.88 15.95
N THR A 190 -22.31 -2.74 15.61
CA THR A 190 -21.76 -1.44 15.22
C THR A 190 -21.86 -1.20 13.70
N LYS A 191 -22.08 0.07 13.33
CA LYS A 191 -22.14 0.50 11.93
C LYS A 191 -20.83 0.19 11.19
N GLU A 192 -19.71 0.36 11.88
CA GLU A 192 -18.36 0.15 11.35
C GLU A 192 -18.17 -1.31 10.90
N VAL A 193 -18.43 -2.25 11.79
CA VAL A 193 -18.33 -3.69 11.52
C VAL A 193 -19.32 -4.11 10.45
N SER A 194 -20.58 -3.68 10.55
CA SER A 194 -21.63 -3.96 9.56
C SER A 194 -21.28 -3.43 8.17
N GLN A 195 -20.56 -2.31 8.06
CA GLN A 195 -20.07 -1.78 6.78
C GLN A 195 -19.05 -2.73 6.15
N VAL A 196 -18.08 -3.22 6.92
CA VAL A 196 -17.03 -4.13 6.42
C VAL A 196 -17.65 -5.47 6.05
N TYR A 197 -18.54 -6.01 6.90
CA TYR A 197 -19.26 -7.25 6.66
C TYR A 197 -19.99 -7.23 5.31
N ARG A 198 -20.81 -6.20 5.05
CA ARG A 198 -21.54 -6.06 3.77
C ARG A 198 -20.66 -6.01 2.54
N LEU A 199 -19.43 -5.49 2.66
CA LEU A 199 -18.48 -5.49 1.55
C LEU A 199 -17.84 -6.86 1.37
N ALA A 200 -17.46 -7.52 2.45
CA ALA A 200 -16.79 -8.80 2.46
C ALA A 200 -17.69 -9.96 2.01
N SER A 201 -18.96 -9.99 2.47
CA SER A 201 -19.96 -11.04 2.18
C SER A 201 -20.51 -11.00 0.75
N LYS A 202 -20.38 -9.89 0.05
CA LYS A 202 -21.03 -9.61 -1.24
C LYS A 202 -20.89 -10.70 -2.33
N VAL A 203 -19.83 -11.48 -2.30
CA VAL A 203 -19.62 -12.59 -3.25
C VAL A 203 -20.17 -13.90 -2.68
N ILE A 204 -20.03 -14.11 -1.37
CA ILE A 204 -20.48 -15.32 -0.66
C ILE A 204 -21.99 -15.45 -0.71
N GLU A 205 -22.75 -14.35 -0.52
CA GLU A 205 -24.22 -14.32 -0.54
C GLU A 205 -24.84 -14.54 -1.93
N ARG A 206 -24.04 -14.58 -2.99
CA ARG A 206 -24.50 -14.73 -4.38
C ARG A 206 -24.25 -16.12 -4.96
N GLY A 207 -23.55 -16.97 -4.26
CA GLY A 207 -23.26 -18.37 -4.63
C GLY A 207 -24.10 -19.34 -3.84
#